data_576e45d25e7256c8676074c60688a372
#
_entry.id   576e45d25e7256c8676074c60688a372
#
_cell.length_a   1.000
_cell.length_b   1.000
_cell.length_c   1.000
_cell.angle_alpha   90.00
_cell.angle_beta   90.00
_cell.angle_gamma   90.00
#
_symmetry.space_group_name_H-M   'P 1'
#
loop_
_entity.id
_entity.type
_entity.pdbx_description
1 polymer ?
#
loop_
_entity_poly.entity_id
_entity_poly.type
_entity_poly.pdbx_seq_one_letter_code
_entity_poly.pdbx_strand_id
1 'polypeptide(L)'
;ITGEIGNNSFDHNLGNWPDVSGIFFAYDINKRMVVLADRGVGILQTLKRIRSILKDHRAALEVAFTEVITGRAPEDRGNGLKYVRKVIEKSSMSLFFITGDAQLEQKPHSYRIHLQKSENDFHGCLALIRF
;
A
#
# COMPACT_ATOMS: atom_id res chain seq x y z
N ILE A 1 -5.39 -5.83 8.85
CA ILE A 1 -4.36 -5.12 8.06
C ILE A 1 -3.79 -6.00 6.96
N THR A 2 -3.27 -7.17 7.32
CA THR A 2 -2.65 -8.10 6.36
C THR A 2 -3.63 -8.49 5.25
N GLY A 3 -4.91 -8.74 5.59
CA GLY A 3 -5.94 -9.07 4.62
C GLY A 3 -6.20 -7.94 3.63
N GLU A 4 -6.25 -6.69 4.08
CA GLU A 4 -6.49 -5.53 3.20
C GLU A 4 -5.34 -5.31 2.22
N ILE A 5 -4.11 -5.39 2.69
CA ILE A 5 -2.93 -5.25 1.83
C ILE A 5 -2.83 -6.44 0.87
N GLY A 6 -3.08 -7.66 1.36
CA GLY A 6 -3.10 -8.86 0.53
C GLY A 6 -4.16 -8.81 -0.56
N ASN A 7 -5.39 -8.40 -0.25
CA ASN A 7 -6.45 -8.23 -1.23
C ASN A 7 -6.07 -7.21 -2.31
N ASN A 8 -5.46 -6.08 -1.92
CA ASN A 8 -4.95 -5.11 -2.88
C ASN A 8 -3.89 -5.73 -3.80
N SER A 9 -2.98 -6.54 -3.26
CA SER A 9 -1.96 -7.22 -4.06
C SER A 9 -2.58 -8.18 -5.08
N PHE A 10 -3.59 -8.95 -4.70
CA PHE A 10 -4.31 -9.84 -5.63
C PHE A 10 -5.05 -9.03 -6.70
N ASP A 11 -5.82 -8.03 -6.31
CA ASP A 11 -6.63 -7.25 -7.24
C ASP A 11 -5.78 -6.52 -8.30
N HIS A 12 -4.58 -6.07 -7.94
CA HIS A 12 -3.70 -5.32 -8.83
C HIS A 12 -2.72 -6.20 -9.64
N ASN A 13 -2.61 -7.49 -9.32
CA ASN A 13 -1.75 -8.42 -10.05
C ASN A 13 -2.48 -9.27 -11.07
N LEU A 14 -3.81 -9.37 -11.02
CA LEU A 14 -4.58 -10.19 -11.94
C LEU A 14 -4.32 -9.82 -13.40
N GLY A 15 -3.84 -10.79 -14.17
CA GLY A 15 -3.57 -10.64 -15.60
C GLY A 15 -2.26 -9.94 -15.98
N ASN A 16 -1.50 -9.42 -15.01
CA ASN A 16 -0.25 -8.71 -15.31
C ASN A 16 0.99 -9.62 -15.38
N TRP A 17 0.95 -10.76 -14.69
CA TRP A 17 2.07 -11.69 -14.59
C TRP A 17 1.56 -13.13 -14.64
N PRO A 18 1.12 -13.66 -15.80
CA PRO A 18 0.49 -14.98 -15.88
C PRO A 18 1.46 -16.15 -15.66
N ASP A 19 2.74 -15.92 -15.83
CA ASP A 19 3.81 -16.93 -15.84
C ASP A 19 4.77 -16.84 -14.65
N VAL A 20 4.64 -15.81 -13.79
CA VAL A 20 5.50 -15.59 -12.62
C VAL A 20 4.65 -15.25 -11.41
N SER A 21 5.02 -15.79 -10.24
CA SER A 21 4.40 -15.40 -8.97
C SER A 21 4.53 -13.89 -8.75
N GLY A 22 3.39 -13.19 -8.78
CA GLY A 22 3.31 -11.74 -8.63
C GLY A 22 3.15 -11.27 -7.19
N ILE A 23 2.98 -12.19 -6.22
CA ILE A 23 2.70 -11.87 -4.81
C ILE A 23 3.68 -12.62 -3.92
N PHE A 24 4.20 -11.89 -2.93
CA PHE A 24 5.09 -12.40 -1.89
C PHE A 24 4.48 -12.13 -0.52
N PHE A 25 4.48 -13.14 0.32
CA PHE A 25 4.09 -13.04 1.73
C PHE A 25 5.12 -13.74 2.59
N ALA A 26 5.59 -13.06 3.63
CA ALA A 26 6.47 -13.64 4.63
C ALA A 26 6.17 -13.08 6.01
N TYR A 27 6.45 -13.86 7.05
CA TYR A 27 6.36 -13.40 8.42
C TYR A 27 7.47 -14.00 9.29
N ASP A 28 7.83 -13.29 10.32
CA ASP A 28 8.77 -13.73 11.36
C ASP A 28 8.18 -13.35 12.72
N ILE A 29 7.72 -14.37 13.45
CA ILE A 29 7.10 -14.18 14.77
C ILE A 29 8.12 -13.70 15.81
N ASN A 30 9.35 -14.19 15.73
CA ASN A 30 10.40 -13.79 16.67
C ASN A 30 10.79 -12.31 16.50
N LYS A 31 10.84 -11.85 15.28
CA LYS A 31 11.06 -10.43 14.94
C LYS A 31 9.78 -9.60 14.94
N ARG A 32 8.63 -10.26 15.11
CA ARG A 32 7.31 -9.63 15.13
C ARG A 32 7.07 -8.77 13.90
N MET A 33 7.22 -9.37 12.73
CA MET A 33 7.09 -8.67 11.45
C MET A 33 6.39 -9.51 10.40
N VAL A 34 5.67 -8.82 9.53
CA VAL A 34 5.01 -9.36 8.34
C VAL A 34 5.41 -8.52 7.14
N VAL A 35 5.72 -9.16 6.03
CA VAL A 35 6.01 -8.51 4.75
C VAL A 35 5.03 -9.02 3.70
N LEU A 36 4.42 -8.09 2.99
CA LEU A 36 3.62 -8.35 1.81
C LEU A 36 4.19 -7.54 0.65
N ALA A 37 4.36 -8.17 -0.49
CA ALA A 37 4.81 -7.47 -1.69
C ALA A 37 4.11 -8.01 -2.92
N ASP A 38 3.99 -7.17 -3.94
CA ASP A 38 3.49 -7.55 -5.25
C ASP A 38 4.33 -6.91 -6.36
N ARG A 39 4.20 -7.45 -7.56
CA ARG A 39 4.81 -6.93 -8.79
C ARG A 39 3.77 -6.31 -9.71
N GLY A 40 2.68 -5.80 -9.17
CA GLY A 40 1.61 -5.17 -9.91
C GLY A 40 1.96 -3.79 -10.45
N VAL A 41 0.95 -3.10 -10.92
CA VAL A 41 1.11 -1.76 -11.54
C VAL A 41 1.42 -0.64 -10.54
N GLY A 42 1.28 -0.90 -9.24
CA GLY A 42 1.50 0.08 -8.18
C GLY A 42 0.32 1.04 -7.98
N ILE A 43 0.43 1.86 -6.93
CA ILE A 43 -0.64 2.75 -6.50
C ILE A 43 -0.92 3.85 -7.53
N LEU A 44 0.13 4.46 -8.09
CA LEU A 44 -0.02 5.57 -9.04
C LEU A 44 -0.86 5.17 -10.27
N GLN A 45 -0.53 4.05 -10.90
CA GLN A 45 -1.24 3.60 -12.10
C GLN A 45 -2.70 3.24 -11.79
N THR A 46 -2.94 2.65 -10.64
CA THR A 46 -4.29 2.32 -10.19
C THR A 46 -5.13 3.60 -9.98
N LEU A 47 -4.59 4.60 -9.32
CA LEU A 47 -5.31 5.85 -9.02
C LEU A 47 -5.44 6.78 -10.23
N LYS A 48 -4.51 6.75 -11.18
CA LYS A 48 -4.62 7.53 -12.43
C LYS A 48 -5.90 7.22 -13.22
N ARG A 49 -6.41 6.02 -13.11
CA ARG A 49 -7.68 5.64 -13.74
C ARG A 49 -8.88 6.45 -13.22
N ILE A 50 -8.78 6.94 -11.99
CA ILE A 50 -9.83 7.71 -11.31
C ILE A 50 -9.46 9.19 -11.21
N ARG A 51 -8.17 9.49 -11.00
CA ARG A 51 -7.62 10.85 -10.90
C ARG A 51 -6.44 11.03 -11.84
N SER A 52 -6.73 11.46 -13.06
CA SER A 52 -5.74 11.67 -14.12
C SER A 52 -4.71 12.77 -13.80
N ILE A 53 -4.98 13.65 -12.83
CA ILE A 53 -4.09 14.73 -12.43
C ILE A 53 -2.91 14.24 -11.57
N LEU A 54 -2.96 13.03 -11.02
CA LEU A 54 -1.86 12.46 -10.25
C LEU A 54 -0.68 12.17 -11.18
N LYS A 55 0.49 12.74 -10.88
CA LYS A 55 1.67 12.66 -11.74
C LYS A 55 2.83 11.90 -11.12
N ASP A 56 2.89 11.80 -9.80
CA ASP A 56 3.98 11.13 -9.10
C ASP A 56 3.51 10.12 -8.05
N HIS A 57 4.38 9.19 -7.71
CA HIS A 57 4.09 8.12 -6.76
C HIS A 57 3.83 8.64 -5.34
N ARG A 58 4.52 9.71 -4.93
CA ARG A 58 4.35 10.32 -3.60
C ARG A 58 2.95 10.89 -3.43
N ALA A 59 2.47 11.66 -4.40
CA ALA A 59 1.11 12.21 -4.38
C ALA A 59 0.05 11.11 -4.39
N ALA A 60 0.25 10.07 -5.20
CA ALA A 60 -0.65 8.93 -5.25
C ALA A 60 -0.70 8.17 -3.92
N LEU A 61 0.44 7.97 -3.29
CA LEU A 61 0.54 7.29 -2.00
C LEU A 61 -0.14 8.09 -0.89
N GLU A 62 0.03 9.41 -0.88
CA GLU A 62 -0.68 10.31 0.04
C GLU A 62 -2.20 10.18 -0.11
N VAL A 63 -2.72 10.26 -1.33
CA VAL A 63 -4.15 10.10 -1.62
C VAL A 63 -4.65 8.74 -1.15
N ALA A 64 -3.93 7.67 -1.43
CA ALA A 64 -4.33 6.31 -1.06
C ALA A 64 -4.52 6.13 0.46
N PHE A 65 -3.71 6.80 1.26
CA PHE A 65 -3.75 6.70 2.73
C PHE A 65 -4.59 7.78 3.41
N THR A 66 -4.94 8.86 2.75
CA THR A 66 -5.60 10.01 3.38
C THR A 66 -6.98 10.33 2.84
N GLU A 67 -7.26 10.09 1.56
CA GLU A 67 -8.50 10.52 0.94
C GLU A 67 -9.48 9.37 0.70
N VAL A 68 -10.77 9.63 0.92
CA VAL A 68 -11.85 8.72 0.52
C VAL A 68 -12.02 8.82 -0.99
N ILE A 69 -11.83 7.69 -1.68
CA ILE A 69 -11.97 7.62 -3.12
C ILE A 69 -13.40 7.21 -3.44
N THR A 70 -14.17 8.16 -3.99
CA THR A 70 -15.51 7.94 -4.52
C THR A 70 -15.44 7.74 -6.04
N GLY A 71 -16.19 6.81 -6.60
CA GLY A 71 -16.25 6.61 -8.05
C GLY A 71 -16.04 5.16 -8.51
N ARG A 72 -15.83 4.23 -7.60
CA ARG A 72 -15.92 2.80 -7.87
C ARG A 72 -17.25 2.24 -7.35
N ALA A 73 -18.35 2.67 -7.95
CA ALA A 73 -19.61 1.97 -7.70
C ALA A 73 -19.53 0.56 -8.37
N PRO A 74 -20.02 -0.51 -7.71
CA PRO A 74 -20.70 -0.52 -6.42
C PRO A 74 -19.79 -0.87 -5.22
N GLU A 75 -18.49 -0.77 -5.33
CA GLU A 75 -17.56 -1.31 -4.33
C GLU A 75 -16.80 -0.21 -3.58
N ASP A 76 -16.80 -0.28 -2.24
CA ASP A 76 -15.93 0.50 -1.35
C ASP A 76 -14.44 0.13 -1.45
N ARG A 77 -14.03 -0.50 -2.55
CA ARG A 77 -12.64 -0.82 -2.83
C ARG A 77 -11.83 0.47 -3.03
N GLY A 78 -10.65 0.52 -2.46
CA GLY A 78 -9.79 1.69 -2.51
C GLY A 78 -9.69 2.45 -1.18
N ASN A 79 -10.45 2.05 -0.17
CA ASN A 79 -10.40 2.63 1.18
C ASN A 79 -9.67 1.76 2.21
N GLY A 80 -9.18 0.59 1.80
CA GLY A 80 -8.50 -0.37 2.70
C GLY A 80 -7.23 0.20 3.34
N LEU A 81 -6.44 0.98 2.60
CA LEU A 81 -5.22 1.59 3.14
C LEU A 81 -5.52 2.67 4.20
N LYS A 82 -6.64 3.36 4.10
CA LYS A 82 -7.11 4.29 5.14
C LYS A 82 -7.51 3.55 6.41
N TYR A 83 -8.12 2.40 6.27
CA TYR A 83 -8.41 1.52 7.39
C TYR A 83 -7.11 1.05 8.07
N VAL A 84 -6.12 0.62 7.29
CA VAL A 84 -4.78 0.27 7.80
C VAL A 84 -4.18 1.41 8.61
N ARG A 85 -4.22 2.64 8.09
CA ARG A 85 -3.73 3.83 8.78
C ARG A 85 -4.40 4.04 10.14
N LYS A 86 -5.73 3.88 10.22
CA LYS A 86 -6.48 4.01 11.47
C LYS A 86 -6.13 2.91 12.49
N VAL A 87 -5.87 1.70 12.02
CA VAL A 87 -5.46 0.60 12.91
C VAL A 87 -4.07 0.84 13.48
N ILE A 88 -3.11 1.30 12.67
CA ILE A 88 -1.76 1.68 13.12
C ILE A 88 -1.83 2.80 14.16
N GLU A 89 -2.66 3.82 13.93
CA GLU A 89 -2.87 4.92 14.88
C GLU A 89 -3.28 4.43 16.28
N LYS A 90 -4.11 3.38 16.33
CA LYS A 90 -4.67 2.84 17.58
C LYS A 90 -3.91 1.66 18.15
N SER A 91 -2.80 1.27 17.57
CA SER A 91 -2.06 0.07 17.95
C SER A 91 -0.57 0.33 18.17
N SER A 92 0.11 -0.67 18.73
CA SER A 92 1.58 -0.69 18.84
C SER A 92 2.28 -1.08 17.53
N MET A 93 1.54 -1.27 16.45
CA MET A 93 2.10 -1.61 15.15
C MET A 93 2.70 -0.40 14.44
N SER A 94 3.69 -0.66 13.60
CA SER A 94 4.23 0.32 12.65
C SER A 94 4.10 -0.20 11.23
N LEU A 95 4.04 0.73 10.28
CA LEU A 95 3.94 0.43 8.85
C LEU A 95 5.06 1.11 8.09
N PHE A 96 5.73 0.37 7.23
CA PHE A 96 6.53 0.88 6.12
C PHE A 96 5.90 0.42 4.81
N PHE A 97 5.71 1.34 3.87
CA PHE A 97 5.10 1.05 2.57
C PHE A 97 5.90 1.71 1.46
N ILE A 98 6.16 0.99 0.39
CA ILE A 98 6.86 1.53 -0.79
C ILE A 98 6.13 1.15 -2.08
N THR A 99 6.04 2.08 -3.01
CA THR A 99 5.54 1.88 -4.37
C THR A 99 6.21 2.89 -5.29
N GLY A 100 6.69 2.43 -6.45
CA GLY A 100 7.50 3.28 -7.32
C GLY A 100 8.69 3.88 -6.57
N ASP A 101 8.90 5.17 -6.72
CA ASP A 101 9.95 5.93 -6.03
C ASP A 101 9.45 6.65 -4.76
N ALA A 102 8.31 6.22 -4.20
CA ALA A 102 7.76 6.81 -2.99
C ALA A 102 7.70 5.80 -1.84
N GLN A 103 8.00 6.25 -0.65
CA GLN A 103 7.85 5.47 0.57
C GLN A 103 7.09 6.25 1.64
N LEU A 104 6.40 5.48 2.48
CA LEU A 104 5.61 5.98 3.60
C LEU A 104 5.98 5.23 4.86
N GLU A 105 6.11 5.96 5.95
CA GLU A 105 6.26 5.41 7.29
C GLU A 105 5.16 5.94 8.21
N GLN A 106 4.59 5.05 9.01
CA GLN A 106 3.67 5.40 10.09
C GLN A 106 4.12 4.71 11.38
N LYS A 107 4.34 5.52 12.42
CA LYS A 107 4.75 5.03 13.74
C LYS A 107 3.56 4.53 14.55
N PRO A 108 3.79 3.65 15.54
CA PRO A 108 2.75 3.24 16.48
C PRO A 108 2.09 4.43 17.17
N HIS A 109 0.79 4.30 17.42
CA HIS A 109 -0.01 5.33 18.10
C HIS A 109 0.06 6.72 17.46
N SER A 110 0.38 6.79 16.17
CA SER A 110 0.49 8.06 15.44
C SER A 110 -0.46 8.09 14.25
N TYR A 111 -1.20 9.17 14.13
CA TYR A 111 -2.00 9.47 12.94
C TYR A 111 -1.14 10.00 11.79
N ARG A 112 0.06 10.51 12.09
CA ARG A 112 0.95 11.11 11.10
C ARG A 112 1.61 10.05 10.23
N ILE A 113 1.62 10.31 8.94
CA ILE A 113 2.37 9.55 7.95
C ILE A 113 3.55 10.39 7.45
N HIS A 114 4.69 9.76 7.28
CA HIS A 114 5.89 10.38 6.73
C HIS A 114 6.10 9.88 5.32
N LEU A 115 5.95 10.77 4.35
CA LEU A 115 6.14 10.49 2.93
C LEU A 115 7.48 11.04 2.48
N GLN A 116 8.25 10.25 1.76
CA GLN A 116 9.51 10.68 1.17
C GLN A 116 9.77 9.97 -0.15
N LYS A 117 10.64 10.57 -0.95
CA LYS A 117 11.11 9.94 -2.18
C LYS A 117 12.14 8.87 -1.83
N SER A 118 12.00 7.71 -2.46
CA SER A 118 13.00 6.64 -2.39
C SER A 118 14.05 6.83 -3.48
N GLU A 119 15.28 6.44 -3.21
CA GLU A 119 16.34 6.40 -4.23
C GLU A 119 16.14 5.28 -5.26
N ASN A 120 15.39 4.26 -4.88
CA ASN A 120 15.09 3.11 -5.71
C ASN A 120 13.65 3.16 -6.22
N ASP A 121 13.43 2.70 -7.43
CA ASP A 121 12.11 2.51 -8.00
C ASP A 121 11.66 1.06 -7.78
N PHE A 122 10.61 0.88 -7.00
CA PHE A 122 10.02 -0.42 -6.69
C PHE A 122 8.80 -0.68 -7.58
N HIS A 123 8.90 -1.66 -8.46
CA HIS A 123 7.79 -2.05 -9.32
C HIS A 123 6.74 -2.85 -8.53
N GLY A 124 5.58 -2.27 -8.35
CA GLY A 124 4.50 -2.83 -7.52
C GLY A 124 4.39 -2.15 -6.15
N CYS A 125 4.06 -2.93 -5.14
CA CYS A 125 3.94 -2.46 -3.77
C CYS A 125 4.65 -3.41 -2.80
N LEU A 126 5.21 -2.84 -1.73
CA LEU A 126 5.71 -3.60 -0.60
C LEU A 126 5.24 -2.96 0.70
N ALA A 127 4.70 -3.76 1.60
CA ALA A 127 4.34 -3.37 2.95
C ALA A 127 5.11 -4.20 3.97
N LEU A 128 5.71 -3.53 4.93
CA LEU A 128 6.33 -4.13 6.11
C LEU A 128 5.58 -3.65 7.34
N ILE A 129 5.01 -4.58 8.08
CA ILE A 129 4.31 -4.33 9.34
C ILE A 129 5.13 -4.92 10.47
N ARG A 130 5.39 -4.14 11.50
CA ARG A 130 5.96 -4.60 12.77
C ARG A 130 4.92 -4.49 13.87
N PHE A 131 4.84 -5.51 14.71
CA PHE A 131 3.83 -5.58 15.77
C PHE A 131 4.40 -6.02 17.12
#